data_6cd4ee6a4cfe9d495ea7adcdc658557a
#
_entry.id   6cd4ee6a4cfe9d495ea7adcdc658557a
#
_cell.length_a   1.000
_cell.length_b   1.000
_cell.length_c   1.000
_cell.angle_alpha   90.00
_cell.angle_beta   90.00
_cell.angle_gamma   90.00
#
_symmetry.space_group_name_H-M   'P 1'
#
loop_
_entity.id
_entity.type
_entity.pdbx_description
1 polymer ?
#
loop_
_entity_poly.entity_id
_entity_poly.type
_entity_poly.pdbx_seq_one_letter_code
_entity_poly.pdbx_strand_id
1 'polypeptide(L)'
;AVGTILPAIAERLGINPAAIVASGGGDNMMGAIGTGNIAPGVITMSLGSSGTVYAFAEQPNVSPQASVATFCSSSGGWLPLICTMNLTNATGVIRELFDLDLDAFNALVEQASIGADGVSMLPFLNGERVPALPHATGSLQGLTMTNLTRANLCRAVVEGTTFGLRYGLDLLRQTGLQSQSIRLIGGGSKSPLWRQMVADIMHTEVVCTEQSEAAALGAAIQAAWCQSGEPLASLCDKCVSIDPASCTLPVAANVSAYQQAYQRYQQHVATL
;
A
#
# COMPACT_ATOMS: atom_id res chain seq x y z
N ALA A 1 -7.75 -22.08 -17.03
CA ALA A 1 -8.79 -22.79 -16.28
C ALA A 1 -8.19 -24.04 -15.64
N VAL A 2 -8.63 -24.36 -14.42
CA VAL A 2 -8.25 -25.62 -13.74
C VAL A 2 -9.27 -26.72 -13.98
N GLY A 3 -10.43 -26.40 -14.54
CA GLY A 3 -11.50 -27.32 -14.88
C GLY A 3 -12.86 -26.65 -14.97
N THR A 4 -13.92 -27.44 -14.96
CA THR A 4 -15.30 -27.00 -14.80
C THR A 4 -15.77 -27.21 -13.36
N ILE A 5 -16.82 -26.47 -12.97
CA ILE A 5 -17.44 -26.65 -11.66
C ILE A 5 -18.02 -28.05 -11.52
N LEU A 6 -17.96 -28.64 -10.32
CA LEU A 6 -18.57 -29.91 -10.04
C LEU A 6 -20.11 -29.83 -10.21
N PRO A 7 -20.79 -30.79 -10.89
CA PRO A 7 -22.21 -30.73 -11.14
C PRO A 7 -23.07 -30.53 -9.88
N ALA A 8 -22.76 -31.22 -8.79
CA ALA A 8 -23.47 -31.07 -7.52
C ALA A 8 -23.31 -29.66 -6.89
N ILE A 9 -22.19 -28.99 -7.14
CA ILE A 9 -21.97 -27.61 -6.67
C ILE A 9 -22.72 -26.63 -7.55
N ALA A 10 -22.69 -26.84 -8.88
CA ALA A 10 -23.45 -26.05 -9.83
C ALA A 10 -24.97 -26.08 -9.52
N GLU A 11 -25.52 -27.25 -9.27
CA GLU A 11 -26.92 -27.44 -8.88
C GLU A 11 -27.22 -26.71 -7.57
N ARG A 12 -26.40 -26.91 -6.53
CA ARG A 12 -26.60 -26.27 -5.21
C ARG A 12 -26.53 -24.74 -5.27
N LEU A 13 -25.71 -24.17 -6.14
CA LEU A 13 -25.55 -22.74 -6.28
C LEU A 13 -26.45 -22.13 -7.37
N GLY A 14 -27.17 -22.94 -8.14
CA GLY A 14 -28.00 -22.47 -9.24
C GLY A 14 -27.21 -21.83 -10.38
N ILE A 15 -25.99 -22.28 -10.66
CA ILE A 15 -25.11 -21.72 -11.70
C ILE A 15 -24.93 -22.72 -12.84
N ASN A 16 -24.48 -22.23 -14.00
CA ASN A 16 -24.27 -23.05 -15.18
C ASN A 16 -23.23 -24.16 -14.89
N PRO A 17 -23.57 -25.44 -15.10
CA PRO A 17 -22.64 -26.56 -14.89
C PRO A 17 -21.44 -26.56 -15.85
N ALA A 18 -21.49 -25.79 -16.95
CA ALA A 18 -20.37 -25.58 -17.84
C ALA A 18 -19.44 -24.41 -17.41
N ALA A 19 -19.72 -23.78 -16.26
CA ALA A 19 -18.88 -22.71 -15.75
C ALA A 19 -17.46 -23.21 -15.51
N ILE A 20 -16.47 -22.48 -16.03
CA ILE A 20 -15.05 -22.77 -15.81
C ILE A 20 -14.62 -22.24 -14.44
N VAL A 21 -13.64 -22.91 -13.87
CA VAL A 21 -12.97 -22.49 -12.64
C VAL A 21 -11.59 -21.96 -13.03
N ALA A 22 -11.35 -20.66 -12.81
CA ALA A 22 -10.03 -20.05 -12.97
C ALA A 22 -9.13 -20.44 -11.81
N SER A 23 -7.81 -20.41 -12.01
CA SER A 23 -6.83 -20.79 -10.99
C SER A 23 -6.88 -19.94 -9.73
N GLY A 24 -7.35 -18.70 -9.84
CA GLY A 24 -7.24 -17.73 -8.75
C GLY A 24 -5.79 -17.28 -8.53
N GLY A 25 -5.55 -16.66 -7.39
CA GLY A 25 -4.24 -16.20 -6.95
C GLY A 25 -4.31 -15.62 -5.55
N GLY A 26 -3.17 -15.28 -4.95
CA GLY A 26 -3.15 -14.54 -3.69
C GLY A 26 -3.75 -13.14 -3.86
N ASP A 27 -4.19 -12.56 -2.75
CA ASP A 27 -4.86 -11.24 -2.72
C ASP A 27 -4.07 -10.12 -3.40
N ASN A 28 -2.76 -10.05 -3.15
CA ASN A 28 -1.90 -9.04 -3.79
C ASN A 28 -1.73 -9.29 -5.30
N MET A 29 -1.68 -10.56 -5.75
CA MET A 29 -1.60 -10.93 -7.16
C MET A 29 -2.89 -10.58 -7.90
N MET A 30 -4.03 -10.86 -7.28
CA MET A 30 -5.33 -10.43 -7.79
C MET A 30 -5.47 -8.90 -7.72
N GLY A 31 -5.02 -8.28 -6.62
CA GLY A 31 -4.97 -6.82 -6.49
C GLY A 31 -4.14 -6.14 -7.57
N ALA A 32 -3.03 -6.76 -8.00
CA ALA A 32 -2.23 -6.25 -9.11
C ALA A 32 -3.04 -6.21 -10.42
N ILE A 33 -3.75 -7.27 -10.76
CA ILE A 33 -4.64 -7.28 -11.94
C ILE A 33 -5.75 -6.23 -11.78
N GLY A 34 -6.42 -6.20 -10.61
CA GLY A 34 -7.54 -5.30 -10.36
C GLY A 34 -7.18 -3.82 -10.24
N THR A 35 -5.89 -3.51 -10.15
CA THR A 35 -5.37 -2.13 -10.22
C THR A 35 -4.68 -1.82 -11.56
N GLY A 36 -4.64 -2.76 -12.49
CA GLY A 36 -3.92 -2.61 -13.76
C GLY A 36 -2.40 -2.60 -13.62
N ASN A 37 -1.87 -3.13 -12.51
CA ASN A 37 -0.44 -3.29 -12.25
C ASN A 37 0.06 -4.61 -12.89
N ILE A 38 0.05 -4.66 -14.22
CA ILE A 38 0.39 -5.83 -15.04
C ILE A 38 1.55 -5.58 -16.01
N ALA A 39 2.15 -4.39 -15.91
CA ALA A 39 3.30 -3.95 -16.68
C ALA A 39 4.21 -3.06 -15.82
N PRO A 40 5.51 -2.91 -16.17
CA PRO A 40 6.42 -2.02 -15.44
C PRO A 40 5.94 -0.57 -15.37
N GLY A 41 6.26 0.12 -14.27
CA GLY A 41 5.95 1.55 -14.08
C GLY A 41 4.78 1.82 -13.14
N VAL A 42 3.87 0.87 -12.93
CA VAL A 42 2.76 0.98 -11.97
C VAL A 42 3.12 0.27 -10.67
N ILE A 43 2.90 0.94 -9.55
CA ILE A 43 3.00 0.36 -8.21
C ILE A 43 1.60 0.31 -7.61
N THR A 44 1.26 -0.77 -6.96
CA THR A 44 0.09 -0.81 -6.06
C THR A 44 0.57 -0.68 -4.62
N MET A 45 -0.04 0.25 -3.89
CA MET A 45 0.22 0.47 -2.47
C MET A 45 -1.11 0.37 -1.71
N SER A 46 -1.15 -0.49 -0.69
CA SER A 46 -2.35 -0.66 0.13
C SER A 46 -2.18 -0.02 1.50
N LEU A 47 -3.15 0.83 1.89
CA LEU A 47 -3.27 1.43 3.21
C LEU A 47 -4.37 0.70 4.00
N GLY A 48 -4.11 -0.57 4.34
CA GLY A 48 -4.94 -1.41 5.20
C GLY A 48 -4.50 -1.39 6.67
N SER A 49 -4.91 -2.39 7.47
CA SER A 49 -4.40 -2.57 8.84
C SER A 49 -2.88 -2.75 8.85
N SER A 50 -2.37 -3.49 7.89
CA SER A 50 -0.97 -3.54 7.46
C SER A 50 -0.82 -2.88 6.10
N GLY A 51 0.40 -2.52 5.71
CA GLY A 51 0.68 -1.91 4.42
C GLY A 51 1.37 -2.87 3.47
N THR A 52 1.04 -2.82 2.19
CA THR A 52 1.78 -3.54 1.15
C THR A 52 2.19 -2.60 0.03
N VAL A 53 3.35 -2.86 -0.57
CA VAL A 53 3.81 -2.20 -1.79
C VAL A 53 4.30 -3.29 -2.72
N TYR A 54 3.78 -3.33 -3.94
CA TYR A 54 4.16 -4.31 -4.93
C TYR A 54 4.05 -3.75 -6.35
N ALA A 55 4.82 -4.31 -7.26
CA ALA A 55 4.79 -3.94 -8.67
C ALA A 55 5.10 -5.13 -9.56
N PHE A 56 4.60 -5.07 -10.79
CA PHE A 56 4.95 -6.05 -11.82
C PHE A 56 6.41 -5.89 -12.24
N ALA A 57 7.09 -7.03 -12.43
CA ALA A 57 8.43 -7.10 -12.98
C ALA A 57 8.54 -8.26 -14.01
N GLU A 58 9.23 -8.00 -15.12
CA GLU A 58 9.45 -9.01 -16.16
C GLU A 58 10.46 -10.09 -15.75
N GLN A 59 11.37 -9.73 -14.86
CA GLN A 59 12.42 -10.61 -14.34
C GLN A 59 12.33 -10.73 -12.82
N PRO A 60 12.81 -11.83 -12.22
CA PRO A 60 12.81 -12.00 -10.78
C PRO A 60 13.76 -10.99 -10.13
N ASN A 61 13.21 -10.06 -9.39
CA ASN A 61 13.97 -9.10 -8.61
C ASN A 61 14.31 -9.73 -7.25
N VAL A 62 15.39 -10.47 -7.19
CA VAL A 62 15.83 -11.11 -5.96
C VAL A 62 16.62 -10.12 -5.12
N SER A 63 16.11 -9.79 -3.94
CA SER A 63 16.83 -8.99 -2.96
C SER A 63 17.52 -9.91 -1.94
N PRO A 64 18.77 -9.61 -1.52
CA PRO A 64 19.40 -10.29 -0.40
C PRO A 64 18.74 -9.97 0.94
N GLN A 65 17.86 -8.97 1.00
CA GLN A 65 17.18 -8.55 2.21
C GLN A 65 15.89 -9.33 2.40
N ALA A 66 15.70 -9.92 3.60
CA ALA A 66 14.52 -10.69 3.98
C ALA A 66 13.21 -9.88 3.93
N SER A 67 13.29 -8.54 3.91
CA SER A 67 12.14 -7.64 3.84
C SER A 67 11.44 -7.62 2.48
N VAL A 68 12.08 -8.10 1.41
CA VAL A 68 11.51 -8.14 0.05
C VAL A 68 11.21 -9.57 -0.32
N ALA A 69 9.94 -9.85 -0.60
CA ALA A 69 9.51 -11.14 -1.15
C ALA A 69 9.24 -11.01 -2.64
N THR A 70 9.72 -11.96 -3.44
CA THR A 70 9.45 -12.00 -4.88
C THR A 70 8.50 -13.15 -5.18
N PHE A 71 7.26 -12.82 -5.54
CA PHE A 71 6.24 -13.77 -5.93
C PHE A 71 6.13 -13.86 -7.46
N CYS A 72 5.52 -14.95 -7.96
CA CYS A 72 5.03 -14.99 -9.32
C CYS A 72 3.80 -14.09 -9.45
N SER A 73 3.77 -13.25 -10.47
CA SER A 73 2.55 -12.50 -10.82
C SER A 73 1.51 -13.42 -11.45
N SER A 74 0.24 -13.21 -11.14
CA SER A 74 -0.86 -13.92 -11.83
C SER A 74 -1.13 -13.40 -13.25
N SER A 75 -0.42 -12.37 -13.70
CA SER A 75 -0.44 -11.86 -15.08
C SER A 75 0.71 -12.38 -15.96
N GLY A 76 1.54 -13.30 -15.43
CA GLY A 76 2.85 -13.68 -16.00
C GLY A 76 3.95 -12.77 -15.42
N GLY A 77 5.21 -13.26 -15.42
CA GLY A 77 6.31 -12.52 -14.77
C GLY A 77 6.28 -12.58 -13.24
N TRP A 78 6.73 -11.52 -12.58
CA TRP A 78 7.02 -11.50 -11.17
C TRP A 78 6.33 -10.35 -10.46
N LEU A 79 6.17 -10.48 -9.14
CA LEU A 79 5.57 -9.47 -8.28
C LEU A 79 6.42 -9.30 -7.02
N PRO A 80 7.54 -8.56 -7.08
CA PRO A 80 8.27 -8.15 -5.89
C PRO A 80 7.36 -7.34 -4.97
N LEU A 81 7.38 -7.68 -3.67
CA LEU A 81 6.44 -7.19 -2.68
C LEU A 81 7.13 -6.95 -1.34
N ILE A 82 6.73 -5.88 -0.66
CA ILE A 82 6.99 -5.66 0.76
C ILE A 82 5.67 -5.58 1.52
N CYS A 83 5.71 -5.97 2.79
CA CYS A 83 4.55 -5.89 3.67
C CYS A 83 5.00 -5.38 5.05
N THR A 84 4.42 -4.26 5.51
CA THR A 84 4.60 -3.75 6.87
C THR A 84 3.58 -4.35 7.83
N MET A 85 3.88 -4.39 9.12
CA MET A 85 2.96 -4.88 10.16
C MET A 85 2.03 -3.79 10.68
N ASN A 86 2.49 -2.53 10.65
CA ASN A 86 1.84 -1.43 11.34
C ASN A 86 1.48 -0.33 10.34
N LEU A 87 0.17 -0.10 10.14
CA LEU A 87 -0.32 1.00 9.32
C LEU A 87 -1.59 1.61 9.95
N THR A 88 -2.79 1.30 9.45
CA THR A 88 -4.01 1.90 10.03
C THR A 88 -4.32 1.34 11.41
N ASN A 89 -3.85 0.16 11.76
CA ASN A 89 -3.91 -0.34 13.14
C ASN A 89 -3.12 0.57 14.11
N ALA A 90 -1.92 1.02 13.73
CA ALA A 90 -1.13 1.92 14.57
C ALA A 90 -1.75 3.32 14.70
N THR A 91 -2.26 3.88 13.59
CA THR A 91 -3.01 5.15 13.66
C THR A 91 -4.29 5.00 14.45
N GLY A 92 -4.95 3.84 14.40
CA GLY A 92 -6.12 3.50 15.19
C GLY A 92 -5.87 3.55 16.68
N VAL A 93 -4.75 2.96 17.14
CA VAL A 93 -4.35 2.99 18.56
C VAL A 93 -4.19 4.44 19.07
N ILE A 94 -3.53 5.32 18.32
CA ILE A 94 -3.36 6.72 18.71
C ILE A 94 -4.69 7.47 18.68
N ARG A 95 -5.54 7.18 17.70
CA ARG A 95 -6.89 7.76 17.62
C ARG A 95 -7.74 7.37 18.84
N GLU A 96 -7.75 6.10 19.20
CA GLU A 96 -8.46 5.56 20.36
C GLU A 96 -7.91 6.13 21.69
N LEU A 97 -6.57 6.22 21.81
CA LEU A 97 -5.93 6.81 23.01
C LEU A 97 -6.41 8.23 23.29
N PHE A 98 -6.75 8.99 22.24
CA PHE A 98 -7.22 10.37 22.37
C PHE A 98 -8.73 10.52 22.27
N ASP A 99 -9.48 9.41 22.19
CA ASP A 99 -10.93 9.38 22.03
C ASP A 99 -11.40 10.26 20.85
N LEU A 100 -10.79 10.05 19.67
CA LEU A 100 -11.06 10.80 18.47
C LEU A 100 -11.87 9.98 17.47
N ASP A 101 -12.86 10.60 16.84
CA ASP A 101 -13.39 10.12 15.58
C ASP A 101 -12.38 10.37 14.43
N LEU A 102 -12.70 9.89 13.23
CA LEU A 102 -11.78 9.99 12.10
C LEU A 102 -11.58 11.43 11.62
N ASP A 103 -12.62 12.25 11.66
CA ASP A 103 -12.57 13.65 11.21
C ASP A 103 -11.73 14.51 12.16
N ALA A 104 -11.92 14.35 13.46
CA ALA A 104 -11.12 15.01 14.49
C ALA A 104 -9.65 14.59 14.44
N PHE A 105 -9.37 13.29 14.17
CA PHE A 105 -8.02 12.79 13.98
C PHE A 105 -7.37 13.45 12.76
N ASN A 106 -8.04 13.45 11.61
CA ASN A 106 -7.52 14.07 10.37
C ASN A 106 -7.28 15.58 10.56
N ALA A 107 -8.18 16.29 11.24
CA ALA A 107 -8.00 17.72 11.55
C ALA A 107 -6.75 17.99 12.40
N LEU A 108 -6.46 17.13 13.39
CA LEU A 108 -5.23 17.24 14.18
C LEU A 108 -3.98 16.92 13.35
N VAL A 109 -4.04 15.93 12.46
CA VAL A 109 -2.94 15.65 11.54
C VAL A 109 -2.66 16.83 10.62
N GLU A 110 -3.70 17.50 10.12
CA GLU A 110 -3.57 18.67 9.24
C GLU A 110 -3.04 19.90 9.99
N GLN A 111 -3.41 20.08 11.25
CA GLN A 111 -2.95 21.19 12.09
C GLN A 111 -1.45 21.15 12.37
N ALA A 112 -0.85 19.97 12.48
CA ALA A 112 0.57 19.83 12.76
C ALA A 112 1.41 20.09 11.51
N SER A 113 2.60 20.65 11.68
CA SER A 113 3.56 20.86 10.58
C SER A 113 4.11 19.53 10.05
N ILE A 114 4.60 19.52 8.80
CA ILE A 114 5.34 18.40 8.23
C ILE A 114 6.54 18.07 9.10
N GLY A 115 6.68 16.80 9.47
CA GLY A 115 7.71 16.32 10.39
C GLY A 115 7.36 16.51 11.86
N ALA A 116 6.08 16.83 12.18
CA ALA A 116 5.51 16.88 13.53
C ALA A 116 6.39 17.67 14.53
N ASP A 117 6.92 18.82 14.10
CA ASP A 117 7.84 19.67 14.88
C ASP A 117 9.05 18.91 15.45
N GLY A 118 9.55 17.92 14.70
CA GLY A 118 10.70 17.10 15.07
C GLY A 118 10.37 15.81 15.81
N VAL A 119 9.10 15.57 16.15
CA VAL A 119 8.66 14.29 16.72
C VAL A 119 8.72 13.20 15.65
N SER A 120 9.51 12.15 15.89
CA SER A 120 9.62 10.97 15.04
C SER A 120 9.05 9.76 15.75
N MET A 121 8.13 9.03 15.11
CA MET A 121 7.56 7.81 15.65
C MET A 121 7.97 6.61 14.80
N LEU A 122 8.50 5.56 15.46
CA LEU A 122 8.56 4.21 14.92
C LEU A 122 7.32 3.44 15.41
N PRO A 123 6.34 3.17 14.54
CA PRO A 123 5.06 2.60 14.97
C PRO A 123 5.10 1.06 15.08
N PHE A 124 6.21 0.48 15.53
CA PHE A 124 6.48 -0.96 15.53
C PHE A 124 5.79 -1.70 16.69
N LEU A 125 4.48 -1.43 16.86
CA LEU A 125 3.69 -1.90 18.01
C LEU A 125 3.55 -3.43 18.08
N ASN A 126 3.71 -4.13 16.96
CA ASN A 126 3.68 -5.59 16.84
C ASN A 126 4.98 -6.16 16.22
N GLY A 127 6.12 -5.54 16.50
CA GLY A 127 7.29 -5.76 15.68
C GLY A 127 7.14 -5.15 14.28
N GLU A 128 8.13 -5.33 13.42
CA GLU A 128 8.01 -4.88 12.03
C GLU A 128 8.69 -5.88 11.08
N ARG A 129 8.17 -5.96 9.83
CA ARG A 129 8.75 -6.75 8.74
C ARG A 129 9.64 -5.92 7.84
N VAL A 130 9.35 -4.63 7.73
CA VAL A 130 10.08 -3.70 6.85
C VAL A 130 10.32 -2.38 7.58
N PRO A 131 11.55 -2.24 8.16
CA PRO A 131 12.69 -3.17 8.19
C PRO A 131 12.40 -4.47 8.94
N ALA A 132 13.25 -5.50 8.75
CA ALA A 132 13.10 -6.81 9.40
C ALA A 132 13.47 -6.75 10.89
N LEU A 133 12.55 -6.25 11.69
CA LEU A 133 12.68 -6.03 13.15
C LEU A 133 11.51 -6.70 13.90
N PRO A 134 11.40 -8.04 13.88
CA PRO A 134 10.23 -8.76 14.39
C PRO A 134 9.98 -8.60 15.90
N HIS A 135 10.98 -8.16 16.66
CA HIS A 135 10.90 -7.96 18.11
C HIS A 135 10.97 -6.48 18.52
N ALA A 136 10.98 -5.56 17.55
CA ALA A 136 10.95 -4.13 17.87
C ALA A 136 9.64 -3.72 18.53
N THR A 137 9.69 -2.64 19.28
CA THR A 137 8.52 -2.00 19.89
C THR A 137 8.36 -0.58 19.38
N GLY A 138 7.15 -0.04 19.52
CA GLY A 138 6.88 1.35 19.15
C GLY A 138 7.72 2.31 20.01
N SER A 139 8.22 3.38 19.39
CA SER A 139 9.02 4.39 20.09
C SER A 139 8.81 5.78 19.51
N LEU A 140 9.04 6.80 20.34
CA LEU A 140 8.98 8.22 20.01
C LEU A 140 10.33 8.85 20.31
N GLN A 141 10.85 9.67 19.39
CA GLN A 141 12.05 10.49 19.56
C GLN A 141 11.76 11.95 19.28
N GLY A 142 12.64 12.83 19.77
CA GLY A 142 12.57 14.27 19.51
C GLY A 142 11.53 15.01 20.35
N LEU A 143 10.97 14.37 21.40
CA LEU A 143 10.00 15.00 22.28
C LEU A 143 10.62 16.10 23.14
N THR A 144 9.93 17.23 23.23
CA THR A 144 10.23 18.37 24.08
C THR A 144 8.97 18.85 24.80
N MET A 145 9.11 19.77 25.76
CA MET A 145 7.98 20.39 26.46
C MET A 145 7.04 21.19 25.51
N THR A 146 7.55 21.60 24.35
CA THR A 146 6.80 22.47 23.41
C THR A 146 6.13 21.69 22.27
N ASN A 147 6.69 20.53 21.86
CA ASN A 147 6.16 19.76 20.74
C ASN A 147 5.36 18.51 21.13
N LEU A 148 5.29 18.18 22.43
CA LEU A 148 4.44 17.08 22.94
C LEU A 148 2.97 17.52 22.93
N THR A 149 2.36 17.50 21.75
CA THR A 149 0.97 17.89 21.52
C THR A 149 0.19 16.75 20.88
N ARG A 150 -1.15 16.75 21.04
CA ARG A 150 -2.02 15.76 20.37
C ARG A 150 -1.84 15.80 18.83
N ALA A 151 -1.75 17.00 18.27
CA ALA A 151 -1.59 17.20 16.83
C ALA A 151 -0.30 16.57 16.32
N ASN A 152 0.84 16.83 16.98
CA ASN A 152 2.13 16.26 16.59
C ASN A 152 2.16 14.73 16.75
N LEU A 153 1.54 14.17 17.79
CA LEU A 153 1.47 12.72 17.96
C LEU A 153 0.58 12.04 16.90
N CYS A 154 -0.58 12.65 16.57
CA CYS A 154 -1.42 12.16 15.47
C CYS A 154 -0.69 12.22 14.13
N ARG A 155 0.05 13.30 13.85
CA ARG A 155 0.83 13.41 12.62
C ARG A 155 2.01 12.45 12.61
N ALA A 156 2.77 12.34 13.68
CA ALA A 156 3.94 11.47 13.76
C ALA A 156 3.61 9.99 13.51
N VAL A 157 2.44 9.49 13.94
CA VAL A 157 2.05 8.11 13.66
C VAL A 157 1.69 7.91 12.18
N VAL A 158 1.00 8.87 11.54
CA VAL A 158 0.69 8.78 10.10
C VAL A 158 1.97 8.89 9.27
N GLU A 159 2.86 9.80 9.60
CA GLU A 159 4.16 9.93 8.96
C GLU A 159 5.02 8.68 9.16
N GLY A 160 5.14 8.19 10.39
CA GLY A 160 5.96 7.02 10.72
C GLY A 160 5.51 5.75 9.99
N THR A 161 4.20 5.50 9.91
CA THR A 161 3.64 4.38 9.15
C THR A 161 3.88 4.55 7.64
N THR A 162 3.74 5.76 7.12
CA THR A 162 3.98 6.06 5.69
C THR A 162 5.48 5.99 5.35
N PHE A 163 6.36 6.38 6.27
CA PHE A 163 7.82 6.21 6.10
C PHE A 163 8.22 4.73 6.09
N GLY A 164 7.53 3.86 6.82
CA GLY A 164 7.71 2.41 6.70
C GLY A 164 7.45 1.90 5.29
N LEU A 165 6.36 2.36 4.64
CA LEU A 165 6.09 2.06 3.24
C LEU A 165 7.14 2.65 2.29
N ARG A 166 7.62 3.87 2.56
CA ARG A 166 8.71 4.50 1.79
C ARG A 166 10.01 3.70 1.91
N TYR A 167 10.34 3.24 3.12
CA TYR A 167 11.50 2.39 3.34
C TYR A 167 11.42 1.11 2.49
N GLY A 168 10.27 0.46 2.47
CA GLY A 168 10.03 -0.71 1.64
C GLY A 168 10.08 -0.40 0.13
N LEU A 169 9.51 0.73 -0.30
CA LEU A 169 9.59 1.17 -1.70
C LEU A 169 11.03 1.45 -2.13
N ASP A 170 11.84 2.04 -1.26
CA ASP A 170 13.25 2.29 -1.55
C ASP A 170 14.05 0.97 -1.69
N LEU A 171 13.72 -0.08 -0.91
CA LEU A 171 14.27 -1.42 -1.11
C LEU A 171 13.88 -2.00 -2.48
N LEU A 172 12.63 -1.86 -2.89
CA LEU A 172 12.17 -2.29 -4.21
C LEU A 172 12.87 -1.51 -5.34
N ARG A 173 13.04 -0.20 -5.19
CA ARG A 173 13.78 0.64 -6.16
C ARG A 173 15.25 0.23 -6.30
N GLN A 174 15.89 -0.21 -5.22
CA GLN A 174 17.27 -0.74 -5.27
C GLN A 174 17.39 -2.00 -6.11
N THR A 175 16.31 -2.76 -6.31
CA THR A 175 16.28 -3.92 -7.22
C THR A 175 16.07 -3.54 -8.69
N GLY A 176 16.04 -2.24 -9.02
CA GLY A 176 15.82 -1.73 -10.37
C GLY A 176 14.35 -1.46 -10.73
N LEU A 177 13.42 -1.62 -9.77
CA LEU A 177 12.02 -1.34 -9.99
C LEU A 177 11.79 0.17 -10.19
N GLN A 178 11.12 0.53 -11.29
CA GLN A 178 10.76 1.91 -11.57
C GLN A 178 9.30 2.18 -11.17
N SER A 179 9.04 3.38 -10.65
CA SER A 179 7.70 3.84 -10.29
C SER A 179 7.37 5.15 -11.01
N GLN A 180 6.35 5.12 -11.85
CA GLN A 180 5.82 6.31 -12.51
C GLN A 180 4.53 6.78 -11.84
N SER A 181 3.69 5.84 -11.38
CA SER A 181 2.43 6.11 -10.71
C SER A 181 2.15 5.09 -9.63
N ILE A 182 1.53 5.52 -8.53
CA ILE A 182 1.08 4.66 -7.44
C ILE A 182 -0.43 4.54 -7.50
N ARG A 183 -0.93 3.30 -7.63
CA ARG A 183 -2.34 2.94 -7.44
C ARG A 183 -2.58 2.70 -5.96
N LEU A 184 -3.23 3.64 -5.29
CA LEU A 184 -3.47 3.58 -3.85
C LEU A 184 -4.81 2.92 -3.56
N ILE A 185 -4.81 1.90 -2.70
CA ILE A 185 -5.99 1.14 -2.28
C ILE A 185 -6.05 1.01 -0.76
N GLY A 186 -7.12 0.41 -0.24
CA GLY A 186 -7.34 0.21 1.19
C GLY A 186 -8.03 1.39 1.87
N GLY A 187 -8.39 1.22 3.15
CA GLY A 187 -9.20 2.20 3.89
C GLY A 187 -8.56 3.59 4.00
N GLY A 188 -7.24 3.65 4.17
CA GLY A 188 -6.50 4.92 4.27
C GLY A 188 -6.48 5.73 2.99
N SER A 189 -6.68 5.11 1.82
CA SER A 189 -6.73 5.81 0.54
C SER A 189 -7.93 6.76 0.41
N LYS A 190 -8.95 6.59 1.25
CA LYS A 190 -10.13 7.46 1.28
C LYS A 190 -9.85 8.85 1.85
N SER A 191 -8.76 9.03 2.61
CA SER A 191 -8.34 10.33 3.15
C SER A 191 -7.57 11.14 2.11
N PRO A 192 -8.09 12.30 1.63
CA PRO A 192 -7.35 13.18 0.72
C PRO A 192 -6.02 13.65 1.32
N LEU A 193 -6.01 13.92 2.63
CA LEU A 193 -4.80 14.30 3.36
C LEU A 193 -3.74 13.20 3.30
N TRP A 194 -4.10 11.94 3.55
CA TRP A 194 -3.15 10.84 3.50
C TRP A 194 -2.68 10.54 2.07
N ARG A 195 -3.56 10.70 1.05
CA ARG A 195 -3.14 10.61 -0.36
C ARG A 195 -2.06 11.64 -0.70
N GLN A 196 -2.25 12.91 -0.26
CA GLN A 196 -1.23 13.95 -0.45
C GLN A 196 0.07 13.62 0.27
N MET A 197 -0.01 13.15 1.53
CA MET A 197 1.17 12.71 2.27
C MET A 197 1.92 11.57 1.54
N VAL A 198 1.20 10.60 0.99
CA VAL A 198 1.81 9.51 0.20
C VAL A 198 2.48 10.07 -1.06
N ALA A 199 1.81 10.94 -1.82
CA ALA A 199 2.37 11.53 -3.04
C ALA A 199 3.67 12.30 -2.72
N ASP A 200 3.66 13.12 -1.68
CA ASP A 200 4.80 13.94 -1.27
C ASP A 200 5.95 13.07 -0.72
N ILE A 201 5.65 12.09 0.14
CA ILE A 201 6.65 11.19 0.75
C ILE A 201 7.27 10.27 -0.30
N MET A 202 6.48 9.72 -1.21
CA MET A 202 6.97 8.80 -2.26
C MET A 202 7.59 9.55 -3.46
N HIS A 203 7.36 10.88 -3.54
CA HIS A 203 7.73 11.73 -4.69
C HIS A 203 7.21 11.12 -6.00
N THR A 204 5.94 10.73 -6.02
CA THR A 204 5.32 10.00 -7.13
C THR A 204 3.83 10.35 -7.19
N GLU A 205 3.28 10.46 -8.40
CA GLU A 205 1.85 10.60 -8.59
C GLU A 205 1.09 9.46 -7.91
N VAL A 206 -0.01 9.81 -7.25
CA VAL A 206 -0.94 8.87 -6.61
C VAL A 206 -2.31 8.99 -7.25
N VAL A 207 -2.91 7.84 -7.58
CA VAL A 207 -4.30 7.75 -8.03
C VAL A 207 -4.99 6.58 -7.32
N CYS A 208 -6.31 6.65 -7.18
CA CYS A 208 -7.12 5.53 -6.67
C CYS A 208 -7.93 4.91 -7.81
N THR A 209 -8.25 3.62 -7.68
CA THR A 209 -9.25 2.98 -8.54
C THR A 209 -10.65 3.30 -8.05
N GLU A 210 -11.63 3.42 -8.96
CA GLU A 210 -13.04 3.60 -8.59
C GLU A 210 -13.55 2.41 -7.77
N GLN A 211 -13.08 1.21 -8.09
CA GLN A 211 -13.41 -0.01 -7.35
C GLN A 211 -12.47 -0.18 -6.15
N SER A 212 -13.05 -0.18 -4.95
CA SER A 212 -12.28 -0.35 -3.70
C SER A 212 -11.77 -1.78 -3.50
N GLU A 213 -12.49 -2.78 -4.05
CA GLU A 213 -12.19 -4.20 -3.88
C GLU A 213 -11.31 -4.73 -5.03
N ALA A 214 -10.10 -4.19 -5.13
CA ALA A 214 -9.18 -4.47 -6.23
C ALA A 214 -8.89 -5.97 -6.40
N ALA A 215 -8.74 -6.74 -5.32
CA ALA A 215 -8.49 -8.17 -5.39
C ALA A 215 -9.68 -8.95 -5.98
N ALA A 216 -10.90 -8.58 -5.61
CA ALA A 216 -12.11 -9.19 -6.16
C ALA A 216 -12.29 -8.84 -7.65
N LEU A 217 -12.05 -7.59 -8.03
CA LEU A 217 -12.03 -7.17 -9.43
C LEU A 217 -10.98 -7.94 -10.23
N GLY A 218 -9.77 -8.07 -9.71
CA GLY A 218 -8.68 -8.81 -10.37
C GLY A 218 -9.01 -10.29 -10.56
N ALA A 219 -9.66 -10.92 -9.59
CA ALA A 219 -10.14 -12.30 -9.72
C ALA A 219 -11.21 -12.43 -10.81
N ALA A 220 -12.13 -11.46 -10.91
CA ALA A 220 -13.16 -11.43 -11.96
C ALA A 220 -12.52 -11.21 -13.35
N ILE A 221 -11.53 -10.31 -13.46
CA ILE A 221 -10.79 -10.09 -14.71
C ILE A 221 -10.03 -11.35 -15.12
N GLN A 222 -9.38 -12.06 -14.16
CA GLN A 222 -8.70 -13.32 -14.45
C GLN A 222 -9.68 -14.38 -14.95
N ALA A 223 -10.87 -14.48 -14.37
CA ALA A 223 -11.91 -15.41 -14.83
C ALA A 223 -12.39 -15.07 -16.25
N ALA A 224 -12.59 -13.79 -16.54
CA ALA A 224 -12.93 -13.30 -17.88
C ALA A 224 -11.83 -13.60 -18.90
N TRP A 225 -10.57 -13.37 -18.54
CA TRP A 225 -9.41 -13.72 -19.35
C TRP A 225 -9.37 -15.22 -19.67
N CYS A 226 -9.58 -16.05 -18.66
CA CYS A 226 -9.60 -17.50 -18.79
C CYS A 226 -10.74 -18.00 -19.71
N GLN A 227 -11.90 -17.32 -19.67
CA GLN A 227 -13.09 -17.66 -20.45
C GLN A 227 -12.99 -17.18 -21.90
N SER A 228 -12.55 -15.92 -22.11
CA SER A 228 -12.59 -15.27 -23.43
C SER A 228 -11.34 -15.48 -24.27
N GLY A 229 -10.19 -15.69 -23.63
CA GLY A 229 -8.89 -15.66 -24.28
C GLY A 229 -8.46 -14.27 -24.76
N GLU A 230 -9.23 -13.21 -24.45
CA GLU A 230 -8.86 -11.84 -24.76
C GLU A 230 -7.58 -11.45 -24.00
N PRO A 231 -6.65 -10.66 -24.59
CA PRO A 231 -5.45 -10.22 -23.89
C PRO A 231 -5.76 -9.55 -22.53
N LEU A 232 -5.03 -9.93 -21.48
CA LEU A 232 -5.24 -9.43 -20.12
C LEU A 232 -5.18 -7.89 -20.06
N ALA A 233 -4.25 -7.27 -20.81
CA ALA A 233 -4.15 -5.81 -20.89
C ALA A 233 -5.43 -5.17 -21.37
N SER A 234 -6.03 -5.71 -22.44
CA SER A 234 -7.32 -5.20 -22.97
C SER A 234 -8.45 -5.34 -21.96
N LEU A 235 -8.50 -6.43 -21.20
CA LEU A 235 -9.50 -6.59 -20.14
C LEU A 235 -9.25 -5.62 -18.99
N CYS A 236 -8.01 -5.39 -18.60
CA CYS A 236 -7.68 -4.37 -17.58
C CYS A 236 -8.10 -2.97 -18.07
N ASP A 237 -7.79 -2.60 -19.31
CA ASP A 237 -8.18 -1.30 -19.87
C ASP A 237 -9.70 -1.07 -19.87
N LYS A 238 -10.51 -2.14 -20.04
CA LYS A 238 -11.96 -2.08 -20.00
C LYS A 238 -12.55 -2.06 -18.60
N CYS A 239 -11.91 -2.73 -17.66
CA CYS A 239 -12.50 -3.03 -16.35
C CYS A 239 -11.90 -2.22 -15.20
N VAL A 240 -10.67 -1.72 -15.34
CA VAL A 240 -9.99 -0.94 -14.30
C VAL A 240 -10.16 0.54 -14.56
N SER A 241 -11.09 1.17 -13.87
CA SER A 241 -11.31 2.62 -13.94
C SER A 241 -10.53 3.33 -12.83
N ILE A 242 -9.88 4.43 -13.21
CA ILE A 242 -9.21 5.34 -12.27
C ILE A 242 -10.18 6.47 -11.93
N ASP A 243 -10.30 6.79 -10.64
CA ASP A 243 -11.00 7.98 -10.19
C ASP A 243 -10.16 9.23 -10.49
N PRO A 244 -10.55 10.06 -11.48
CA PRO A 244 -9.79 11.25 -11.84
C PRO A 244 -9.70 12.27 -10.69
N ALA A 245 -10.70 12.30 -9.80
CA ALA A 245 -10.73 13.20 -8.64
C ALA A 245 -9.72 12.80 -7.57
N SER A 246 -9.21 11.57 -7.61
CA SER A 246 -8.18 11.07 -6.69
C SER A 246 -6.76 11.44 -7.11
N CYS A 247 -6.55 11.92 -8.33
CA CYS A 247 -5.22 12.25 -8.85
C CYS A 247 -4.54 13.27 -7.96
N THR A 248 -3.40 12.88 -7.39
CA THR A 248 -2.67 13.67 -6.41
C THR A 248 -1.20 13.72 -6.82
N LEU A 249 -0.72 14.92 -7.15
CA LEU A 249 0.67 15.15 -7.52
C LEU A 249 1.51 15.57 -6.30
N PRO A 250 2.79 15.22 -6.25
CA PRO A 250 3.68 15.67 -5.18
C PRO A 250 3.92 17.18 -5.26
N VAL A 251 3.91 17.85 -4.11
CA VAL A 251 4.21 19.27 -3.96
C VAL A 251 5.70 19.43 -3.61
N ALA A 252 6.49 20.10 -4.45
CA ALA A 252 7.95 20.17 -4.32
C ALA A 252 8.44 20.67 -2.93
N ALA A 253 7.75 21.66 -2.34
CA ALA A 253 8.07 22.17 -1.01
C ALA A 253 7.87 21.09 0.07
N ASN A 254 6.75 20.33 -0.01
CA ASN A 254 6.44 19.25 0.90
C ASN A 254 7.43 18.09 0.76
N VAL A 255 7.78 17.72 -0.47
CA VAL A 255 8.78 16.66 -0.76
C VAL A 255 10.07 16.95 -0.03
N SER A 256 10.57 18.20 -0.09
CA SER A 256 11.80 18.62 0.59
C SER A 256 11.69 18.50 2.11
N ALA A 257 10.57 18.93 2.69
CA ALA A 257 10.31 18.83 4.12
C ALA A 257 10.18 17.36 4.58
N TYR A 258 9.46 16.52 3.82
CA TYR A 258 9.35 15.09 4.12
C TYR A 258 10.66 14.33 3.95
N GLN A 259 11.54 14.75 3.04
CA GLN A 259 12.85 14.14 2.93
C GLN A 259 13.68 14.31 4.21
N GLN A 260 13.61 15.50 4.84
CA GLN A 260 14.27 15.74 6.13
C GLN A 260 13.63 14.90 7.26
N ALA A 261 12.30 14.81 7.30
CA ALA A 261 11.59 14.00 8.28
C ALA A 261 11.88 12.51 8.11
N TYR A 262 11.96 12.03 6.87
CA TYR A 262 12.31 10.64 6.55
C TYR A 262 13.76 10.30 6.93
N GLN A 263 14.71 11.22 6.78
CA GLN A 263 16.08 11.03 7.25
C GLN A 263 16.13 10.84 8.77
N ARG A 264 15.34 11.62 9.55
CA ARG A 264 15.23 11.40 11.01
C ARG A 264 14.64 10.04 11.34
N TYR A 265 13.59 9.61 10.61
CA TYR A 265 13.02 8.28 10.75
C TYR A 265 14.06 7.17 10.49
N GLN A 266 14.86 7.28 9.41
CA GLN A 266 15.92 6.32 9.11
C GLN A 266 17.02 6.28 10.18
N GLN A 267 17.41 7.44 10.73
CA GLN A 267 18.34 7.53 11.85
C GLN A 267 17.77 6.86 13.09
N HIS A 268 16.48 7.06 13.37
CA HIS A 268 15.79 6.42 14.48
C HIS A 268 15.75 4.88 14.31
N VAL A 269 15.43 4.39 13.12
CA VAL A 269 15.49 2.94 12.80
C VAL A 269 16.89 2.39 13.01
N ALA A 270 17.92 3.12 12.63
CA ALA A 270 19.33 2.68 12.77
C ALA A 270 19.79 2.56 14.23
N THR A 271 19.02 3.04 15.21
CA THR A 271 19.33 2.90 16.65
C THR A 271 18.75 1.63 17.27
N LEU A 272 17.96 0.85 16.53
CA LEU A 272 17.39 -0.42 16.96
C LEU A 272 18.27 -1.61 16.58
#